data_0f11bb4447eaf556347fad37d5f6ba48
#
_entry.id   0f11bb4447eaf556347fad37d5f6ba48
#
_cell.length_a   1.000
_cell.length_b   1.000
_cell.length_c   1.000
_cell.angle_alpha   90.00
_cell.angle_beta   90.00
_cell.angle_gamma   90.00
#
_symmetry.space_group_name_H-M   'P 1'
#
loop_
_entity.id
_entity.type
_entity.pdbx_description
1 polymer ?
#
loop_
_entity_poly.entity_id
_entity_poly.type
_entity_poly.pdbx_seq_one_letter_code
_entity_poly.pdbx_strand_id
1 'polypeptide(L)'
;MKLLNSLNFSGGPGVLPEIVLQQVQESMLAVPEIGLSVLGISHRSDWFAAVVAEVERNIKTLLGLPENYHVLLLQGGATQQFSMVPMTLLRGKTHPAQYLHTGYWSGKALPEAAREGPMSVAWSGESCAFRHLPQDDELAFSAEAPYIHYVSNETVEGLQFHRVLGRDDVPRVCDMSSDFLSRPCEAERFSLIYAHAQKNIGPAGVTVVLVRDELLADAPTNLPGFLDYRQQIKAHSNLNTPPVFAIYVILLVTRWLLQDIGGVAQMDQINRSKAALLYRQLDQSDGFYRGRADRQDRSLMNVAFNLATPELERKFLAEATAAGFSGLGGHRAIGGVRASIYNALTLTAVEKLLGFMEDFQRAQRS
;
A
#
# COMPACT_ATOMS: atom_id res chain seq x y z
N MET A 1 -22.25 -4.67 21.13
CA MET A 1 -21.34 -3.50 21.10
C MET A 1 -21.18 -3.04 19.65
N LYS A 2 -21.19 -1.74 19.39
CA LYS A 2 -21.09 -1.19 18.03
C LYS A 2 -19.65 -0.69 17.78
N LEU A 3 -18.97 -1.26 16.78
CA LEU A 3 -17.69 -0.75 16.32
C LEU A 3 -17.90 0.60 15.61
N LEU A 4 -16.91 1.48 15.69
CA LEU A 4 -16.95 2.80 15.07
C LEU A 4 -16.04 2.82 13.84
N ASN A 5 -16.60 3.16 12.67
CA ASN A 5 -15.81 3.26 11.44
C ASN A 5 -14.66 4.28 11.56
N SER A 6 -14.87 5.37 12.30
CA SER A 6 -13.84 6.37 12.59
C SER A 6 -12.68 5.85 13.48
N LEU A 7 -12.82 4.68 14.10
CA LEU A 7 -11.80 4.02 14.92
C LEU A 7 -11.37 2.67 14.31
N ASN A 8 -11.38 2.57 12.99
CA ASN A 8 -10.95 1.38 12.25
C ASN A 8 -9.47 1.47 11.88
N PHE A 9 -8.63 0.73 12.60
CA PHE A 9 -7.17 0.64 12.39
C PHE A 9 -6.75 -0.58 11.56
N SER A 10 -7.64 -1.09 10.72
CA SER A 10 -7.39 -2.29 9.92
C SER A 10 -6.24 -2.11 8.94
N GLY A 11 -5.40 -3.13 8.81
CA GLY A 11 -4.29 -3.16 7.85
C GLY A 11 -4.69 -3.42 6.39
N GLY A 12 -5.98 -3.62 6.13
CA GLY A 12 -6.58 -3.81 4.81
C GLY A 12 -7.78 -4.77 4.88
N PRO A 13 -8.96 -4.34 4.37
CA PRO A 13 -9.28 -3.00 3.87
C PRO A 13 -9.11 -1.91 4.93
N GLY A 14 -8.53 -0.78 4.49
CA GLY A 14 -8.37 0.42 5.33
C GLY A 14 -9.65 1.26 5.37
N VAL A 15 -9.67 2.25 6.26
CA VAL A 15 -10.75 3.23 6.32
C VAL A 15 -10.71 4.15 5.09
N LEU A 16 -11.88 4.60 4.63
CA LEU A 16 -12.02 5.62 3.59
C LEU A 16 -12.38 6.98 4.22
N PRO A 17 -12.05 8.11 3.56
CA PRO A 17 -12.45 9.43 4.02
C PRO A 17 -13.96 9.54 4.16
N GLU A 18 -14.44 10.18 5.21
CA GLU A 18 -15.88 10.29 5.48
C GLU A 18 -16.64 10.97 4.33
N ILE A 19 -16.07 12.03 3.76
CA ILE A 19 -16.67 12.72 2.61
C ILE A 19 -16.78 11.79 1.39
N VAL A 20 -15.80 10.92 1.17
CA VAL A 20 -15.85 9.92 0.10
C VAL A 20 -16.97 8.92 0.36
N LEU A 21 -17.13 8.45 1.61
CA LEU A 21 -18.22 7.53 1.96
C LEU A 21 -19.59 8.14 1.75
N GLN A 22 -19.76 9.43 2.04
CA GLN A 22 -21.01 10.17 1.78
C GLN A 22 -21.29 10.26 0.28
N GLN A 23 -20.30 10.65 -0.53
CA GLN A 23 -20.41 10.70 -2.00
C GLN A 23 -20.72 9.32 -2.60
N VAL A 24 -20.09 8.26 -2.06
CA VAL A 24 -20.38 6.87 -2.45
C VAL A 24 -21.83 6.50 -2.13
N GLN A 25 -22.33 6.84 -0.94
CA GLN A 25 -23.71 6.57 -0.55
C GLN A 25 -24.72 7.23 -1.52
N GLU A 26 -24.49 8.47 -1.89
CA GLU A 26 -25.32 9.19 -2.87
C GLU A 26 -25.27 8.50 -4.25
N SER A 27 -24.05 8.17 -4.71
CA SER A 27 -23.82 7.54 -6.01
C SER A 27 -24.37 6.12 -6.11
N MET A 28 -24.59 5.43 -5.00
CA MET A 28 -25.26 4.11 -4.98
C MET A 28 -26.72 4.23 -5.47
N LEU A 29 -27.37 5.36 -5.23
CA LEU A 29 -28.72 5.62 -5.73
C LEU A 29 -28.66 6.26 -7.11
N ALA A 30 -27.87 7.33 -7.27
CA ALA A 30 -27.70 8.01 -8.55
C ALA A 30 -26.39 8.81 -8.54
N VAL A 31 -25.55 8.60 -9.52
CA VAL A 31 -24.42 9.48 -9.83
C VAL A 31 -24.99 10.82 -10.31
N PRO A 32 -24.63 11.97 -9.69
CA PRO A 32 -25.30 13.25 -9.98
C PRO A 32 -25.31 13.64 -11.46
N GLU A 33 -24.21 13.39 -12.17
CA GLU A 33 -24.05 13.78 -13.58
C GLU A 33 -24.82 12.89 -14.56
N ILE A 34 -25.15 11.65 -14.14
CA ILE A 34 -25.75 10.61 -15.01
C ILE A 34 -27.21 10.29 -14.62
N GLY A 35 -27.54 10.42 -13.33
CA GLY A 35 -28.85 10.02 -12.83
C GLY A 35 -29.07 8.50 -12.72
N LEU A 36 -28.00 7.71 -12.88
CA LEU A 36 -28.02 6.25 -12.71
C LEU A 36 -27.18 5.84 -11.49
N SER A 37 -27.56 4.73 -10.85
CA SER A 37 -26.72 4.10 -9.83
C SER A 37 -25.37 3.73 -10.41
N VAL A 38 -24.28 4.04 -9.69
CA VAL A 38 -22.92 3.65 -10.07
C VAL A 38 -22.77 2.13 -10.28
N LEU A 39 -23.61 1.32 -9.64
CA LEU A 39 -23.64 -0.13 -9.80
C LEU A 39 -24.23 -0.61 -11.12
N GLY A 40 -25.01 0.26 -11.80
CA GLY A 40 -25.67 -0.06 -13.06
C GLY A 40 -25.07 0.64 -14.29
N ILE A 41 -24.01 1.48 -14.13
CA ILE A 41 -23.41 2.17 -15.25
C ILE A 41 -22.45 1.22 -16.01
N SER A 42 -22.64 1.15 -17.33
CA SER A 42 -21.79 0.33 -18.19
C SER A 42 -20.34 0.82 -18.18
N HIS A 43 -19.40 -0.11 -18.07
CA HIS A 43 -17.96 0.15 -18.26
C HIS A 43 -17.61 0.65 -19.67
N ARG A 44 -18.53 0.55 -20.64
CA ARG A 44 -18.35 1.05 -22.02
C ARG A 44 -18.95 2.45 -22.23
N SER A 45 -19.48 3.07 -21.17
CA SER A 45 -20.02 4.44 -21.25
C SER A 45 -18.88 5.47 -21.32
N ASP A 46 -19.17 6.60 -21.99
CA ASP A 46 -18.24 7.75 -22.03
C ASP A 46 -17.96 8.30 -20.64
N TRP A 47 -18.95 8.24 -19.74
CA TRP A 47 -18.75 8.61 -18.34
C TRP A 47 -17.69 7.77 -17.66
N PHE A 48 -17.71 6.43 -17.82
CA PHE A 48 -16.71 5.58 -17.18
C PHE A 48 -15.32 5.78 -17.82
N ALA A 49 -15.25 6.00 -19.13
CA ALA A 49 -14.00 6.37 -19.79
C ALA A 49 -13.42 7.67 -19.20
N ALA A 50 -14.27 8.66 -18.94
CA ALA A 50 -13.87 9.91 -18.28
C ALA A 50 -13.40 9.68 -16.82
N VAL A 51 -14.05 8.78 -16.06
CA VAL A 51 -13.65 8.38 -14.73
C VAL A 51 -12.21 7.79 -14.75
N VAL A 52 -11.92 6.83 -15.63
CA VAL A 52 -10.60 6.22 -15.76
C VAL A 52 -9.55 7.27 -16.13
N ALA A 53 -9.83 8.11 -17.12
CA ALA A 53 -8.92 9.17 -17.55
C ALA A 53 -8.63 10.20 -16.44
N GLU A 54 -9.63 10.52 -15.61
CA GLU A 54 -9.43 11.43 -14.49
C GLU A 54 -8.60 10.81 -13.36
N VAL A 55 -8.81 9.53 -13.04
CA VAL A 55 -7.96 8.82 -12.07
C VAL A 55 -6.51 8.83 -12.53
N GLU A 56 -6.26 8.54 -13.82
CA GLU A 56 -4.91 8.58 -14.39
C GLU A 56 -4.28 9.97 -14.21
N ARG A 57 -4.98 11.03 -14.61
CA ARG A 57 -4.49 12.41 -14.45
C ARG A 57 -4.22 12.77 -12.99
N ASN A 58 -5.14 12.43 -12.10
CA ASN A 58 -5.00 12.73 -10.69
C ASN A 58 -3.78 12.06 -10.07
N ILE A 59 -3.53 10.78 -10.39
CA ILE A 59 -2.35 10.05 -9.91
C ILE A 59 -1.07 10.64 -10.49
N LYS A 60 -1.03 10.94 -11.80
CA LYS A 60 0.11 11.61 -12.42
C LYS A 60 0.40 12.96 -11.74
N THR A 61 -0.62 13.76 -11.48
CA THR A 61 -0.50 15.05 -10.79
C THR A 61 0.02 14.89 -9.37
N LEU A 62 -0.53 13.96 -8.58
CA LEU A 62 -0.15 13.72 -7.19
C LEU A 62 1.31 13.27 -7.06
N LEU A 63 1.83 12.54 -8.03
CA LEU A 63 3.18 11.99 -8.02
C LEU A 63 4.18 12.79 -8.89
N GLY A 64 3.71 13.78 -9.65
CA GLY A 64 4.56 14.54 -10.58
C GLY A 64 5.12 13.69 -11.72
N LEU A 65 4.37 12.67 -12.19
CA LEU A 65 4.84 11.74 -13.20
C LEU A 65 4.86 12.36 -14.60
N PRO A 66 5.92 12.09 -15.40
CA PRO A 66 5.98 12.48 -16.81
C PRO A 66 5.02 11.65 -17.69
N GLU A 67 4.84 12.09 -18.93
CA GLU A 67 3.86 11.49 -19.86
C GLU A 67 4.19 10.05 -20.28
N ASN A 68 5.46 9.63 -20.23
CA ASN A 68 5.89 8.28 -20.58
C ASN A 68 5.53 7.20 -19.55
N TYR A 69 4.69 7.56 -18.54
CA TYR A 69 4.09 6.58 -17.64
C TYR A 69 2.64 6.32 -17.99
N HIS A 70 2.27 5.05 -17.98
CA HIS A 70 0.89 4.61 -17.99
C HIS A 70 0.42 4.33 -16.56
N VAL A 71 -0.80 4.74 -16.25
CA VAL A 71 -1.50 4.40 -15.01
C VAL A 71 -2.58 3.40 -15.34
N LEU A 72 -2.44 2.17 -14.85
CA LEU A 72 -3.38 1.09 -15.09
C LEU A 72 -4.21 0.82 -13.82
N LEU A 73 -5.49 0.54 -14.01
CA LEU A 73 -6.44 0.18 -12.97
C LEU A 73 -6.86 -1.28 -13.18
N LEU A 74 -6.05 -2.20 -12.68
CA LEU A 74 -6.18 -3.62 -12.95
C LEU A 74 -7.05 -4.32 -11.91
N GLN A 75 -7.82 -5.31 -12.36
CA GLN A 75 -8.54 -6.21 -11.45
C GLN A 75 -7.55 -7.05 -10.63
N GLY A 76 -7.94 -7.40 -9.40
CA GLY A 76 -7.13 -8.24 -8.53
C GLY A 76 -6.39 -7.47 -7.47
N GLY A 77 -5.40 -8.11 -6.84
CA GLY A 77 -4.57 -7.56 -5.77
C GLY A 77 -3.08 -7.55 -6.12
N ALA A 78 -2.26 -7.02 -5.22
CA ALA A 78 -0.79 -7.03 -5.36
C ALA A 78 -0.24 -8.45 -5.57
N THR A 79 -0.87 -9.48 -5.02
CA THR A 79 -0.48 -10.88 -5.25
C THR A 79 -0.50 -11.27 -6.73
N GLN A 80 -1.42 -10.71 -7.53
CA GLN A 80 -1.42 -10.92 -8.97
C GLN A 80 -0.19 -10.27 -9.62
N GLN A 81 0.26 -9.13 -9.11
CA GLN A 81 1.45 -8.44 -9.60
C GLN A 81 2.73 -9.21 -9.27
N PHE A 82 2.76 -9.99 -8.17
CA PHE A 82 3.87 -10.90 -7.89
C PHE A 82 4.12 -11.91 -9.03
N SER A 83 3.06 -12.27 -9.77
CA SER A 83 3.17 -13.11 -10.97
C SER A 83 3.34 -12.30 -12.26
N MET A 84 2.54 -11.23 -12.47
CA MET A 84 2.58 -10.45 -13.72
C MET A 84 3.92 -9.77 -13.97
N VAL A 85 4.57 -9.24 -12.93
CA VAL A 85 5.89 -8.61 -13.03
C VAL A 85 6.93 -9.59 -13.57
N PRO A 86 7.19 -10.75 -12.93
CA PRO A 86 8.19 -11.69 -13.45
C PRO A 86 7.76 -12.34 -14.78
N MET A 87 6.48 -12.57 -15.04
CA MET A 87 6.02 -13.00 -16.37
C MET A 87 6.43 -12.02 -17.45
N THR A 88 6.38 -10.72 -17.16
CA THR A 88 6.69 -9.66 -18.13
C THR A 88 8.20 -9.40 -18.25
N LEU A 89 8.92 -9.39 -17.13
CA LEU A 89 10.29 -8.88 -17.07
C LEU A 89 11.36 -9.96 -16.88
N LEU A 90 11.01 -11.16 -16.41
CA LEU A 90 11.97 -12.21 -16.07
C LEU A 90 11.90 -13.42 -17.00
N ARG A 91 10.72 -13.72 -17.56
CA ARG A 91 10.54 -14.89 -18.43
C ARG A 91 11.48 -14.84 -19.62
N GLY A 92 12.30 -15.89 -19.77
CA GLY A 92 13.30 -16.01 -20.86
C GLY A 92 14.61 -15.23 -20.62
N LYS A 93 14.77 -14.56 -19.47
CA LYS A 93 16.04 -13.91 -19.10
C LYS A 93 17.02 -14.94 -18.52
N THR A 94 18.32 -14.69 -18.69
CA THR A 94 19.41 -15.56 -18.20
C THR A 94 20.01 -15.04 -16.90
N HIS A 95 19.99 -13.73 -16.69
CA HIS A 95 20.47 -13.10 -15.46
C HIS A 95 19.37 -13.06 -14.39
N PRO A 96 19.71 -13.23 -13.09
CA PRO A 96 18.71 -13.23 -12.04
C PRO A 96 18.16 -11.83 -11.76
N ALA A 97 16.83 -11.71 -11.63
CA ALA A 97 16.23 -10.55 -11.00
C ALA A 97 16.59 -10.53 -9.51
N GLN A 98 16.75 -9.35 -8.94
CA GLN A 98 17.17 -9.17 -7.57
C GLN A 98 16.04 -8.68 -6.69
N TYR A 99 15.84 -9.38 -5.56
CA TYR A 99 14.78 -9.09 -4.61
C TYR A 99 15.36 -8.73 -3.25
N LEU A 100 14.70 -7.81 -2.55
CA LEU A 100 14.91 -7.58 -1.12
C LEU A 100 13.83 -8.32 -0.33
N HIS A 101 14.26 -9.19 0.59
CA HIS A 101 13.39 -9.90 1.51
C HIS A 101 13.33 -9.16 2.84
N THR A 102 12.40 -8.23 2.98
CA THR A 102 12.30 -7.30 4.11
C THR A 102 11.15 -7.61 5.07
N GLY A 103 10.32 -8.61 4.75
CA GLY A 103 9.19 -9.00 5.58
C GLY A 103 8.27 -10.01 4.91
N TYR A 104 7.05 -10.08 5.42
CA TYR A 104 6.05 -11.04 4.98
C TYR A 104 5.69 -10.88 3.49
N TRP A 105 5.46 -9.65 3.02
CA TRP A 105 4.98 -9.43 1.65
C TRP A 105 6.08 -9.60 0.62
N SER A 106 7.27 -9.09 0.87
CA SER A 106 8.43 -9.34 0.00
C SER A 106 8.74 -10.84 -0.10
N GLY A 107 8.65 -11.59 1.02
CA GLY A 107 8.79 -13.05 1.00
C GLY A 107 7.73 -13.77 0.15
N LYS A 108 6.52 -13.22 0.04
CA LYS A 108 5.46 -13.79 -0.82
C LYS A 108 5.71 -13.59 -2.32
N ALA A 109 6.48 -12.58 -2.70
CA ALA A 109 6.82 -12.35 -4.10
C ALA A 109 7.91 -13.32 -4.64
N LEU A 110 8.80 -13.81 -3.75
CA LEU A 110 9.92 -14.65 -4.16
C LEU A 110 9.53 -15.93 -4.91
N PRO A 111 8.60 -16.78 -4.40
CA PRO A 111 8.23 -18.02 -5.09
C PRO A 111 7.55 -17.77 -6.45
N GLU A 112 6.86 -16.64 -6.62
CA GLU A 112 6.24 -16.31 -7.89
C GLU A 112 7.30 -15.91 -8.94
N ALA A 113 8.31 -15.16 -8.54
CA ALA A 113 9.44 -14.84 -9.41
C ALA A 113 10.23 -16.08 -9.82
N ALA A 114 10.51 -16.99 -8.88
CA ALA A 114 11.25 -18.21 -9.13
C ALA A 114 10.56 -19.18 -10.12
N ARG A 115 9.23 -19.04 -10.32
CA ARG A 115 8.49 -19.80 -11.34
C ARG A 115 8.72 -19.30 -12.77
N GLU A 116 9.09 -18.04 -12.93
CA GLU A 116 9.20 -17.40 -14.22
C GLU A 116 10.65 -17.31 -14.75
N GLY A 117 11.65 -17.37 -13.85
CA GLY A 117 13.04 -17.31 -14.26
C GLY A 117 14.02 -17.25 -13.08
N PRO A 118 15.31 -17.04 -13.37
CA PRO A 118 16.32 -16.92 -12.35
C PRO A 118 16.08 -15.68 -11.47
N MET A 119 16.12 -15.88 -10.16
CA MET A 119 16.04 -14.79 -9.18
C MET A 119 17.03 -14.99 -8.05
N SER A 120 17.43 -13.92 -7.42
CA SER A 120 18.29 -13.92 -6.24
C SER A 120 17.79 -12.96 -5.18
N VAL A 121 18.08 -13.27 -3.92
CA VAL A 121 17.80 -12.37 -2.80
C VAL A 121 19.07 -11.57 -2.53
N ALA A 122 19.03 -10.27 -2.83
CA ALA A 122 20.16 -9.36 -2.62
C ALA A 122 20.40 -9.03 -1.15
N TRP A 123 19.33 -9.06 -0.34
CA TRP A 123 19.38 -8.91 1.11
C TRP A 123 18.17 -9.57 1.76
N SER A 124 18.36 -10.15 2.97
CA SER A 124 17.29 -10.75 3.76
C SER A 124 17.35 -10.31 5.22
N GLY A 125 16.20 -9.84 5.72
CA GLY A 125 16.01 -9.49 7.12
C GLY A 125 15.74 -10.67 8.06
N GLU A 126 15.81 -11.92 7.60
CA GLU A 126 15.55 -13.10 8.45
C GLU A 126 16.46 -13.17 9.67
N SER A 127 17.75 -12.87 9.50
CA SER A 127 18.75 -12.91 10.59
C SER A 127 18.45 -11.91 11.70
N CYS A 128 17.77 -10.79 11.40
CA CYS A 128 17.36 -9.77 12.38
C CYS A 128 15.86 -9.86 12.72
N ALA A 129 15.18 -10.96 12.36
CA ALA A 129 13.73 -11.14 12.54
C ALA A 129 12.92 -9.98 11.94
N PHE A 130 13.38 -9.43 10.83
CA PHE A 130 12.75 -8.29 10.12
C PHE A 130 12.52 -7.07 11.02
N ARG A 131 13.52 -6.69 11.81
CA ARG A 131 13.44 -5.52 12.70
C ARG A 131 13.97 -4.24 12.06
N HIS A 132 14.88 -4.36 11.09
CA HIS A 132 15.47 -3.25 10.36
C HIS A 132 15.53 -3.53 8.86
N LEU A 133 15.76 -2.50 8.10
CA LEU A 133 15.98 -2.51 6.66
C LEU A 133 17.48 -2.42 6.34
N PRO A 134 17.92 -2.87 5.15
CA PRO A 134 19.33 -2.82 4.77
C PRO A 134 19.85 -1.38 4.70
N GLN A 135 21.12 -1.21 5.11
CA GLN A 135 21.87 0.01 4.81
C GLN A 135 22.47 -0.09 3.40
N ASP A 136 22.94 1.04 2.84
CA ASP A 136 23.43 1.07 1.46
C ASP A 136 24.68 0.20 1.25
N ASP A 137 25.53 0.07 2.25
CA ASP A 137 26.75 -0.77 2.23
C ASP A 137 26.46 -2.27 2.34
N GLU A 138 25.25 -2.65 2.75
CA GLU A 138 24.79 -4.03 2.76
C GLU A 138 24.21 -4.49 1.41
N LEU A 139 24.01 -3.54 0.45
CA LEU A 139 23.35 -3.80 -0.82
C LEU A 139 24.36 -3.86 -1.98
N ALA A 140 24.39 -5.00 -2.66
CA ALA A 140 25.19 -5.20 -3.87
C ALA A 140 24.29 -5.60 -5.04
N PHE A 141 23.87 -4.59 -5.83
CA PHE A 141 23.04 -4.84 -7.01
C PHE A 141 23.89 -5.03 -8.28
N SER A 142 23.58 -6.08 -9.05
CA SER A 142 24.19 -6.34 -10.35
C SER A 142 23.63 -5.39 -11.42
N ALA A 143 24.51 -4.87 -12.29
CA ALA A 143 24.10 -4.12 -13.46
C ALA A 143 23.42 -5.00 -14.53
N GLU A 144 23.57 -6.32 -14.46
CA GLU A 144 22.96 -7.28 -15.40
C GLU A 144 21.58 -7.77 -14.94
N ALA A 145 21.11 -7.37 -13.75
CA ALA A 145 19.81 -7.79 -13.27
C ALA A 145 18.69 -7.24 -14.18
N PRO A 146 17.75 -8.08 -14.61
CA PRO A 146 16.59 -7.61 -15.39
C PRO A 146 15.77 -6.54 -14.66
N TYR A 147 15.70 -6.64 -13.34
CA TYR A 147 15.10 -5.64 -12.45
C TYR A 147 15.47 -5.90 -10.99
N ILE A 148 15.29 -4.87 -10.16
CA ILE A 148 15.36 -4.93 -8.70
C ILE A 148 13.93 -4.75 -8.15
N HIS A 149 13.50 -5.66 -7.27
CA HIS A 149 12.18 -5.62 -6.65
C HIS A 149 12.26 -5.47 -5.15
N TYR A 150 11.43 -4.59 -4.57
CA TYR A 150 11.23 -4.48 -3.14
C TYR A 150 9.84 -3.95 -2.77
N VAL A 151 9.49 -4.11 -1.51
CA VAL A 151 8.25 -3.58 -0.90
C VAL A 151 8.61 -2.31 -0.14
N SER A 152 8.03 -1.18 -0.52
CA SER A 152 8.35 0.13 0.09
C SER A 152 7.95 0.20 1.56
N ASN A 153 6.85 -0.46 1.93
CA ASN A 153 6.32 -0.50 3.28
C ASN A 153 5.78 -1.88 3.63
N GLU A 154 6.49 -2.61 4.47
CA GLU A 154 6.07 -3.90 5.00
C GLU A 154 4.99 -3.72 6.06
N THR A 155 3.75 -3.96 5.65
CA THR A 155 2.54 -3.74 6.46
C THR A 155 2.52 -4.56 7.75
N VAL A 156 3.15 -5.74 7.73
CA VAL A 156 3.12 -6.71 8.82
C VAL A 156 4.14 -6.35 9.90
N GLU A 157 5.36 -6.06 9.50
CA GLU A 157 6.51 -5.74 10.36
C GLU A 157 6.50 -4.28 10.84
N GLY A 158 5.87 -3.40 10.05
CA GLY A 158 5.89 -1.95 10.30
C GLY A 158 7.19 -1.29 9.89
N LEU A 159 7.83 -1.81 8.83
CA LEU A 159 9.06 -1.27 8.23
C LEU A 159 8.74 -0.47 6.99
N GLN A 160 9.43 0.66 6.77
CA GLN A 160 9.24 1.50 5.60
C GLN A 160 10.56 2.07 5.10
N PHE A 161 10.82 1.92 3.81
CA PHE A 161 11.91 2.63 3.15
C PHE A 161 11.57 4.10 2.98
N HIS A 162 12.43 4.96 3.49
CA HIS A 162 12.32 6.43 3.34
C HIS A 162 13.16 6.98 2.19
N ARG A 163 13.75 6.09 1.38
CA ARG A 163 14.59 6.40 0.20
C ARG A 163 14.32 5.42 -0.92
N VAL A 164 14.68 5.80 -2.15
CA VAL A 164 14.65 4.92 -3.31
C VAL A 164 15.93 4.07 -3.32
N LEU A 165 15.77 2.77 -3.47
CA LEU A 165 16.88 1.82 -3.54
C LEU A 165 17.18 1.40 -4.97
N GLY A 166 18.36 0.82 -5.17
CA GLY A 166 18.77 0.21 -6.44
C GLY A 166 19.65 1.12 -7.27
N ARG A 167 20.06 0.60 -8.42
CA ARG A 167 20.91 1.27 -9.40
C ARG A 167 20.07 2.08 -10.37
N ASP A 168 20.59 3.20 -10.89
CA ASP A 168 19.86 4.01 -11.87
C ASP A 168 19.84 3.37 -13.28
N ASP A 169 20.76 2.46 -13.55
CA ASP A 169 20.88 1.70 -14.80
C ASP A 169 20.12 0.36 -14.80
N VAL A 170 19.42 0.00 -13.72
CA VAL A 170 18.62 -1.23 -13.60
C VAL A 170 17.17 -0.87 -13.30
N PRO A 171 16.19 -1.46 -14.02
CA PRO A 171 14.77 -1.24 -13.75
C PRO A 171 14.40 -1.51 -12.28
N ARG A 172 13.70 -0.56 -11.64
CA ARG A 172 13.18 -0.70 -10.28
C ARG A 172 11.70 -0.98 -10.29
N VAL A 173 11.33 -2.04 -9.60
CA VAL A 173 9.93 -2.46 -9.39
C VAL A 173 9.61 -2.38 -7.91
N CYS A 174 8.52 -1.72 -7.56
CA CYS A 174 8.17 -1.50 -6.16
C CYS A 174 6.70 -1.81 -5.86
N ASP A 175 6.48 -2.61 -4.81
CA ASP A 175 5.16 -2.72 -4.15
C ASP A 175 4.99 -1.55 -3.18
N MET A 176 4.09 -0.62 -3.51
CA MET A 176 3.73 0.50 -2.65
C MET A 176 2.31 0.34 -2.07
N SER A 177 1.77 -0.85 -1.98
CA SER A 177 0.37 -1.07 -1.60
C SER A 177 -0.04 -0.39 -0.30
N SER A 178 0.84 -0.27 0.68
CA SER A 178 0.49 0.28 2.00
C SER A 178 0.95 1.72 2.24
N ASP A 179 1.72 2.30 1.33
CA ASP A 179 2.16 3.70 1.44
C ASP A 179 1.98 4.51 0.14
N PHE A 180 1.27 3.97 -0.85
CA PHE A 180 0.98 4.68 -2.09
C PHE A 180 0.19 5.97 -1.84
N LEU A 181 0.64 7.09 -2.41
CA LEU A 181 0.06 8.42 -2.22
C LEU A 181 0.00 8.90 -0.76
N SER A 182 0.89 8.38 0.10
CA SER A 182 0.97 8.82 1.51
C SER A 182 1.94 9.97 1.74
N ARG A 183 2.86 10.17 0.81
CA ARG A 183 3.94 11.17 0.87
C ARG A 183 4.50 11.44 -0.53
N PRO A 184 5.25 12.54 -0.73
CA PRO A 184 6.06 12.70 -1.93
C PRO A 184 7.05 11.54 -2.07
N CYS A 185 7.22 11.05 -3.29
CA CYS A 185 8.24 10.07 -3.63
C CYS A 185 8.84 10.41 -5.00
N GLU A 186 10.08 9.98 -5.24
CA GLU A 186 10.75 10.11 -6.54
C GLU A 186 10.20 9.02 -7.50
N ALA A 187 8.89 9.11 -7.81
CA ALA A 187 8.18 8.07 -8.55
C ALA A 187 8.76 7.83 -9.95
N GLU A 188 9.37 8.86 -10.53
CA GLU A 188 10.06 8.82 -11.83
C GLU A 188 11.34 7.96 -11.81
N ARG A 189 11.85 7.58 -10.64
CA ARG A 189 13.00 6.66 -10.51
C ARG A 189 12.61 5.19 -10.60
N PHE A 190 11.32 4.86 -10.59
CA PHE A 190 10.83 3.50 -10.72
C PHE A 190 10.41 3.21 -12.16
N SER A 191 10.69 2.03 -12.66
CA SER A 191 10.21 1.58 -13.94
C SER A 191 8.80 0.99 -13.85
N LEU A 192 8.45 0.42 -12.66
CA LEU A 192 7.12 -0.06 -12.36
C LEU A 192 6.83 0.10 -10.87
N ILE A 193 5.67 0.67 -10.55
CA ILE A 193 5.09 0.69 -9.20
C ILE A 193 3.74 -0.01 -9.27
N TYR A 194 3.41 -0.83 -8.27
CA TYR A 194 2.05 -1.32 -8.10
C TYR A 194 1.56 -1.12 -6.67
N ALA A 195 0.26 -0.88 -6.54
CA ALA A 195 -0.38 -0.61 -5.26
C ALA A 195 -1.81 -1.15 -5.24
N HIS A 196 -2.11 -2.08 -4.33
CA HIS A 196 -3.47 -2.56 -4.13
C HIS A 196 -4.30 -1.49 -3.41
N ALA A 197 -5.41 -1.07 -4.02
CA ALA A 197 -6.18 0.08 -3.57
C ALA A 197 -6.72 -0.02 -2.13
N GLN A 198 -7.06 -1.22 -1.68
CA GLN A 198 -7.76 -1.48 -0.41
C GLN A 198 -7.08 -0.93 0.85
N LYS A 199 -5.80 -0.60 0.79
CA LYS A 199 -5.07 -0.11 1.96
C LYS A 199 -5.24 1.40 2.09
N ASN A 200 -4.81 2.15 1.08
CA ASN A 200 -4.65 3.59 1.22
C ASN A 200 -5.47 4.46 0.25
N ILE A 201 -5.98 3.89 -0.84
CA ILE A 201 -6.57 4.71 -1.93
C ILE A 201 -7.95 4.27 -2.43
N GLY A 202 -8.54 3.21 -1.86
CA GLY A 202 -9.85 2.73 -2.32
C GLY A 202 -10.29 1.41 -1.70
N PRO A 203 -11.29 0.76 -2.27
CA PRO A 203 -11.75 -0.57 -1.82
C PRO A 203 -10.89 -1.69 -2.41
N ALA A 204 -11.13 -2.92 -1.94
CA ALA A 204 -10.55 -4.13 -2.52
C ALA A 204 -11.01 -4.36 -3.96
N GLY A 205 -10.19 -5.06 -4.75
CA GLY A 205 -10.51 -5.51 -6.10
C GLY A 205 -9.82 -4.77 -7.23
N VAL A 206 -9.09 -3.67 -6.94
CA VAL A 206 -8.29 -2.92 -7.91
C VAL A 206 -6.85 -2.79 -7.44
N THR A 207 -5.92 -3.01 -8.35
CA THR A 207 -4.51 -2.65 -8.19
C THR A 207 -4.16 -1.55 -9.19
N VAL A 208 -3.64 -0.44 -8.69
CA VAL A 208 -3.03 0.60 -9.54
C VAL A 208 -1.64 0.12 -9.94
N VAL A 209 -1.31 0.22 -11.22
CA VAL A 209 0.03 -0.06 -11.73
C VAL A 209 0.52 1.14 -12.53
N LEU A 210 1.67 1.66 -12.15
CA LEU A 210 2.40 2.67 -12.91
C LEU A 210 3.52 1.95 -13.66
N VAL A 211 3.58 2.11 -14.96
CA VAL A 211 4.59 1.43 -15.78
C VAL A 211 5.11 2.36 -16.87
N ARG A 212 6.43 2.37 -17.05
CA ARG A 212 7.08 3.10 -18.14
C ARG A 212 6.97 2.38 -19.47
N ASP A 213 6.83 3.14 -20.55
CA ASP A 213 6.81 2.61 -21.92
C ASP A 213 8.02 1.72 -22.22
N GLU A 214 9.21 2.19 -21.89
CA GLU A 214 10.47 1.52 -22.24
C GLU A 214 10.61 0.15 -21.58
N LEU A 215 10.01 -0.03 -20.41
CA LEU A 215 10.09 -1.29 -19.65
C LEU A 215 9.47 -2.47 -20.41
N LEU A 216 8.50 -2.20 -21.28
CA LEU A 216 7.71 -3.22 -21.97
C LEU A 216 8.27 -3.59 -23.37
N ALA A 217 9.33 -2.91 -23.83
CA ALA A 217 9.89 -3.13 -25.16
C ALA A 217 10.35 -4.58 -25.39
N ASP A 218 10.99 -5.17 -24.38
CA ASP A 218 11.52 -6.53 -24.42
C ASP A 218 10.61 -7.58 -23.74
N ALA A 219 9.37 -7.23 -23.46
CA ALA A 219 8.43 -8.17 -22.84
C ALA A 219 8.05 -9.31 -23.81
N PRO A 220 7.92 -10.56 -23.32
CA PRO A 220 7.53 -11.71 -24.13
C PRO A 220 6.24 -11.46 -24.92
N THR A 221 6.20 -11.87 -26.19
CA THR A 221 5.04 -11.64 -27.06
C THR A 221 3.89 -12.64 -26.85
N ASN A 222 4.15 -13.72 -26.10
CA ASN A 222 3.21 -14.83 -25.86
C ASN A 222 2.57 -14.80 -24.48
N LEU A 223 2.48 -13.64 -23.83
CA LEU A 223 1.77 -13.50 -22.55
C LEU A 223 0.26 -13.66 -22.77
N PRO A 224 -0.47 -14.24 -21.78
CA PRO A 224 -1.94 -14.20 -21.80
C PRO A 224 -2.42 -12.75 -21.86
N GLY A 225 -3.29 -12.41 -22.79
CA GLY A 225 -3.65 -11.02 -23.08
C GLY A 225 -4.15 -10.24 -21.86
N PHE A 226 -4.92 -10.89 -20.97
CA PHE A 226 -5.39 -10.25 -19.73
C PHE A 226 -4.26 -9.89 -18.76
N LEU A 227 -3.16 -10.63 -18.78
CA LEU A 227 -1.98 -10.46 -17.92
C LEU A 227 -0.83 -9.69 -18.61
N ASP A 228 -1.04 -9.21 -19.83
CA ASP A 228 -0.08 -8.42 -20.59
C ASP A 228 -0.35 -6.91 -20.38
N TYR A 229 0.57 -6.21 -19.74
CA TYR A 229 0.45 -4.77 -19.51
C TYR A 229 0.23 -3.98 -20.81
N ARG A 230 0.82 -4.40 -21.94
CA ARG A 230 0.63 -3.74 -23.25
C ARG A 230 -0.82 -3.79 -23.71
N GLN A 231 -1.51 -4.91 -23.51
CA GLN A 231 -2.92 -5.05 -23.84
C GLN A 231 -3.80 -4.20 -22.91
N GLN A 232 -3.43 -4.12 -21.65
CA GLN A 232 -4.12 -3.28 -20.67
C GLN A 232 -3.94 -1.78 -20.98
N ILE A 233 -2.73 -1.36 -21.40
CA ILE A 233 -2.45 0.00 -21.86
C ILE A 233 -3.31 0.34 -23.08
N LYS A 234 -3.28 -0.51 -24.11
CA LYS A 234 -4.07 -0.32 -25.35
C LYS A 234 -5.56 -0.22 -25.08
N ALA A 235 -6.05 -0.93 -24.07
CA ALA A 235 -7.45 -0.94 -23.68
C ALA A 235 -7.81 0.13 -22.61
N HIS A 236 -6.87 0.98 -22.20
CA HIS A 236 -7.07 1.96 -21.12
C HIS A 236 -7.68 1.29 -19.86
N SER A 237 -7.08 0.16 -19.42
CA SER A 237 -7.56 -0.65 -18.29
C SER A 237 -8.97 -1.25 -18.45
N ASN A 238 -9.52 -1.19 -19.65
CA ASN A 238 -10.90 -1.62 -19.97
C ASN A 238 -10.94 -2.81 -20.94
N LEU A 239 -9.95 -3.73 -20.81
CA LEU A 239 -9.83 -4.90 -21.69
C LEU A 239 -11.00 -5.88 -21.51
N ASN A 240 -11.46 -6.05 -20.30
CA ASN A 240 -12.68 -6.78 -19.91
C ASN A 240 -13.53 -5.89 -18.99
N THR A 241 -14.66 -6.40 -18.49
CA THR A 241 -15.50 -5.65 -17.55
C THR A 241 -14.75 -5.38 -16.23
N PRO A 242 -14.29 -4.14 -15.96
CA PRO A 242 -13.56 -3.81 -14.75
C PRO A 242 -14.52 -3.55 -13.56
N PRO A 243 -14.05 -3.48 -12.33
CA PRO A 243 -14.87 -3.15 -11.17
C PRO A 243 -15.17 -1.63 -11.14
N VAL A 244 -16.15 -1.21 -11.94
CA VAL A 244 -16.56 0.21 -12.14
C VAL A 244 -16.70 0.95 -10.82
N PHE A 245 -17.43 0.35 -9.86
CA PHE A 245 -17.63 0.93 -8.53
C PHE A 245 -16.31 1.19 -7.79
N ALA A 246 -15.42 0.21 -7.77
CA ALA A 246 -14.14 0.36 -7.05
C ALA A 246 -13.24 1.43 -7.68
N ILE A 247 -13.21 1.52 -9.02
CA ILE A 247 -12.47 2.56 -9.75
C ILE A 247 -13.08 3.95 -9.49
N TYR A 248 -14.41 4.05 -9.44
CA TYR A 248 -15.08 5.29 -9.08
C TYR A 248 -14.73 5.75 -7.65
N VAL A 249 -14.64 4.84 -6.69
CA VAL A 249 -14.18 5.18 -5.32
C VAL A 249 -12.74 5.68 -5.33
N ILE A 250 -11.84 5.08 -6.14
CA ILE A 250 -10.46 5.59 -6.30
C ILE A 250 -10.47 7.01 -6.87
N LEU A 251 -11.35 7.32 -7.82
CA LEU A 251 -11.53 8.69 -8.31
C LEU A 251 -11.86 9.65 -7.18
N LEU A 252 -12.84 9.32 -6.35
CA LEU A 252 -13.24 10.17 -5.22
C LEU A 252 -12.11 10.36 -4.21
N VAL A 253 -11.34 9.31 -3.91
CA VAL A 253 -10.17 9.41 -3.01
C VAL A 253 -9.07 10.28 -3.61
N THR A 254 -8.79 10.16 -4.90
CA THR A 254 -7.77 11.01 -5.56
C THR A 254 -8.21 12.48 -5.65
N ARG A 255 -9.51 12.75 -5.85
CA ARG A 255 -10.09 14.10 -5.75
C ARG A 255 -9.94 14.65 -4.33
N TRP A 256 -10.29 13.87 -3.31
CA TRP A 256 -10.10 14.24 -1.90
C TRP A 256 -8.64 14.61 -1.60
N LEU A 257 -7.67 13.80 -2.05
CA LEU A 257 -6.25 14.12 -1.86
C LEU A 257 -5.83 15.42 -2.52
N LEU A 258 -6.35 15.73 -3.72
CA LEU A 258 -6.00 16.95 -4.44
C LEU A 258 -6.72 18.18 -3.88
N GLN A 259 -8.03 18.09 -3.62
CA GLN A 259 -8.90 19.23 -3.36
C GLN A 259 -9.03 19.54 -1.86
N ASP A 260 -9.22 18.52 -1.02
CA ASP A 260 -9.47 18.69 0.41
C ASP A 260 -8.17 18.66 1.22
N ILE A 261 -7.22 17.80 0.84
CA ILE A 261 -5.94 17.66 1.54
C ILE A 261 -4.89 18.63 0.97
N GLY A 262 -4.91 18.94 -0.33
CA GLY A 262 -3.91 19.78 -0.98
C GLY A 262 -2.68 19.02 -1.48
N GLY A 263 -2.79 17.70 -1.69
CA GLY A 263 -1.76 16.86 -2.26
C GLY A 263 -0.95 16.03 -1.26
N VAL A 264 -0.01 15.24 -1.80
CA VAL A 264 0.76 14.27 -1.01
C VAL A 264 1.74 14.91 -0.01
N ALA A 265 2.18 16.15 -0.24
CA ALA A 265 3.06 16.85 0.70
C ALA A 265 2.33 17.21 2.01
N GLN A 266 1.09 17.67 1.92
CA GLN A 266 0.24 17.92 3.09
C GLN A 266 -0.15 16.62 3.78
N MET A 267 -0.44 15.59 2.99
CA MET A 267 -0.75 14.26 3.54
C MET A 267 0.42 13.68 4.34
N ASP A 268 1.66 13.84 3.87
CA ASP A 268 2.87 13.42 4.59
C ASP A 268 2.97 14.09 5.97
N GLN A 269 2.71 15.40 6.06
CA GLN A 269 2.72 16.12 7.34
C GLN A 269 1.69 15.55 8.33
N ILE A 270 0.48 15.26 7.85
CA ILE A 270 -0.58 14.66 8.65
C ILE A 270 -0.14 13.25 9.09
N ASN A 271 0.39 12.43 8.18
CA ASN A 271 0.82 11.07 8.48
C ASN A 271 1.98 11.03 9.47
N ARG A 272 2.97 11.92 9.34
CA ARG A 272 4.07 12.08 10.30
C ARG A 272 3.54 12.45 11.69
N SER A 273 2.60 13.37 11.77
CA SER A 273 1.99 13.78 13.05
C SER A 273 1.28 12.61 13.73
N LYS A 274 0.51 11.82 12.99
CA LYS A 274 -0.15 10.59 13.48
C LYS A 274 0.86 9.57 14.00
N ALA A 275 1.88 9.27 13.19
CA ALA A 275 2.91 8.28 13.55
C ALA A 275 3.72 8.72 14.78
N ALA A 276 4.09 10.00 14.86
CA ALA A 276 4.87 10.55 15.96
C ALA A 276 4.16 10.40 17.32
N LEU A 277 2.82 10.54 17.36
CA LEU A 277 2.05 10.33 18.59
C LEU A 277 2.20 8.90 19.11
N LEU A 278 1.96 7.91 18.26
CA LEU A 278 2.03 6.51 18.66
C LEU A 278 3.46 6.07 19.00
N TYR A 279 4.45 6.46 18.19
CA TYR A 279 5.84 6.10 18.49
C TYR A 279 6.36 6.74 19.76
N ARG A 280 5.93 7.97 20.08
CA ARG A 280 6.24 8.60 21.37
C ARG A 280 5.71 7.77 22.53
N GLN A 281 4.46 7.30 22.46
CA GLN A 281 3.87 6.43 23.47
C GLN A 281 4.64 5.13 23.64
N LEU A 282 5.03 4.48 22.52
CA LEU A 282 5.84 3.26 22.59
C LEU A 282 7.18 3.52 23.28
N ASP A 283 7.88 4.59 22.88
CA ASP A 283 9.23 4.90 23.35
C ASP A 283 9.26 5.37 24.82
N GLN A 284 8.18 5.99 25.31
CA GLN A 284 8.03 6.49 26.69
C GLN A 284 7.35 5.51 27.64
N SER A 285 6.97 4.32 27.16
CA SER A 285 6.22 3.33 27.95
C SER A 285 7.09 2.48 28.90
N ASP A 286 8.40 2.74 29.02
CA ASP A 286 9.37 1.92 29.78
C ASP A 286 9.28 0.42 29.44
N GLY A 287 9.15 0.11 28.13
CA GLY A 287 9.07 -1.24 27.60
C GLY A 287 7.73 -1.96 27.82
N PHE A 288 6.71 -1.25 28.30
CA PHE A 288 5.36 -1.81 28.38
C PHE A 288 4.78 -2.08 26.98
N TYR A 289 4.95 -1.11 26.07
CA TYR A 289 4.73 -1.29 24.63
C TYR A 289 6.08 -1.39 23.92
N ARG A 290 6.29 -2.47 23.19
CA ARG A 290 7.58 -2.75 22.51
C ARG A 290 7.40 -2.66 21.01
N GLY A 291 7.87 -1.57 20.41
CA GLY A 291 7.88 -1.42 18.95
C GLY A 291 8.68 -2.53 18.28
N ARG A 292 8.20 -3.03 17.14
CA ARG A 292 8.87 -4.09 16.39
C ARG A 292 10.03 -3.57 15.55
N ALA A 293 9.79 -2.50 14.80
CA ALA A 293 10.77 -1.89 13.91
C ALA A 293 11.77 -1.02 14.68
N ASP A 294 13.02 -1.05 14.27
CA ASP A 294 14.04 -0.14 14.76
C ASP A 294 13.70 1.30 14.33
N ARG A 295 14.09 2.29 15.14
CA ARG A 295 13.58 3.67 15.04
C ARG A 295 13.71 4.29 13.66
N GLN A 296 14.83 4.05 12.99
CA GLN A 296 15.15 4.64 11.68
C GLN A 296 14.30 4.05 10.53
N ASP A 297 13.76 2.85 10.71
CA ASP A 297 13.06 2.09 9.68
C ASP A 297 11.54 2.00 9.94
N ARG A 298 11.06 2.73 10.93
CA ARG A 298 9.65 2.74 11.34
C ARG A 298 8.72 3.24 10.25
N SER A 299 7.64 2.49 10.04
CA SER A 299 6.58 2.86 9.11
C SER A 299 5.75 4.04 9.60
N LEU A 300 5.45 4.99 8.71
CA LEU A 300 4.48 6.07 8.95
C LEU A 300 3.02 5.60 8.75
N MET A 301 2.85 4.37 8.23
CA MET A 301 1.53 3.82 7.88
C MET A 301 1.07 2.69 8.81
N ASN A 302 2.02 1.90 9.34
CA ASN A 302 1.71 0.70 10.12
C ASN A 302 2.59 0.65 11.36
N VAL A 303 2.03 0.99 12.51
CA VAL A 303 2.72 0.95 13.80
C VAL A 303 2.51 -0.43 14.43
N ALA A 304 3.53 -1.28 14.37
CA ALA A 304 3.51 -2.63 14.91
C ALA A 304 4.24 -2.70 16.25
N PHE A 305 3.63 -3.32 17.25
CA PHE A 305 4.20 -3.44 18.58
C PHE A 305 3.68 -4.67 19.33
N ASN A 306 4.39 -5.06 20.39
CA ASN A 306 3.99 -6.12 21.29
C ASN A 306 3.84 -5.58 22.73
N LEU A 307 3.05 -6.26 23.54
CA LEU A 307 3.04 -6.10 24.99
C LEU A 307 3.93 -7.17 25.63
N ALA A 308 4.06 -7.11 26.98
CA ALA A 308 5.01 -7.97 27.69
C ALA A 308 4.67 -9.47 27.59
N THR A 309 3.38 -9.81 27.54
CA THR A 309 2.92 -11.20 27.43
C THR A 309 1.75 -11.34 26.45
N PRO A 310 1.54 -12.52 25.86
CA PRO A 310 0.38 -12.79 25.00
C PRO A 310 -0.97 -12.60 25.73
N GLU A 311 -1.05 -12.84 27.03
CA GLU A 311 -2.23 -12.61 27.84
C GLU A 311 -2.60 -11.13 27.87
N LEU A 312 -1.58 -10.28 28.07
CA LEU A 312 -1.75 -8.84 28.12
C LEU A 312 -2.13 -8.28 26.73
N GLU A 313 -1.60 -8.86 25.65
CA GLU A 313 -2.01 -8.52 24.28
C GLU A 313 -3.49 -8.86 24.04
N ARG A 314 -3.92 -10.06 24.43
CA ARG A 314 -5.34 -10.46 24.31
C ARG A 314 -6.25 -9.53 25.11
N LYS A 315 -5.86 -9.16 26.35
CA LYS A 315 -6.61 -8.23 27.19
C LYS A 315 -6.71 -6.85 26.54
N PHE A 316 -5.58 -6.31 26.04
CA PHE A 316 -5.52 -5.04 25.32
C PHE A 316 -6.49 -5.04 24.13
N LEU A 317 -6.44 -6.05 23.28
CA LEU A 317 -7.29 -6.16 22.09
C LEU A 317 -8.78 -6.29 22.44
N ALA A 318 -9.10 -7.03 23.49
CA ALA A 318 -10.47 -7.18 23.96
C ALA A 318 -11.03 -5.86 24.52
N GLU A 319 -10.28 -5.15 25.35
CA GLU A 319 -10.69 -3.86 25.92
C GLU A 319 -10.75 -2.76 24.83
N ALA A 320 -9.79 -2.74 23.89
CA ALA A 320 -9.84 -1.84 22.75
C ALA A 320 -11.09 -2.06 21.90
N THR A 321 -11.41 -3.33 21.62
CA THR A 321 -12.66 -3.68 20.92
C THR A 321 -13.89 -3.22 21.72
N ALA A 322 -13.88 -3.39 23.05
CA ALA A 322 -14.92 -2.91 23.94
C ALA A 322 -15.07 -1.38 23.90
N ALA A 323 -13.99 -0.65 23.71
CA ALA A 323 -13.98 0.81 23.54
C ALA A 323 -14.34 1.28 22.12
N GLY A 324 -14.67 0.36 21.19
CA GLY A 324 -15.11 0.69 19.81
C GLY A 324 -14.01 0.70 18.75
N PHE A 325 -12.76 0.39 19.11
CA PHE A 325 -11.67 0.24 18.16
C PHE A 325 -11.78 -1.08 17.39
N SER A 326 -11.37 -1.07 16.13
CA SER A 326 -11.32 -2.27 15.30
C SER A 326 -10.00 -2.37 14.53
N GLY A 327 -9.64 -3.59 14.12
CA GLY A 327 -8.49 -3.84 13.25
C GLY A 327 -7.11 -3.73 13.92
N LEU A 328 -7.02 -3.63 15.26
CA LEU A 328 -5.77 -3.50 16.00
C LEU A 328 -4.98 -4.82 16.14
N GLY A 329 -5.61 -5.98 15.94
CA GLY A 329 -4.90 -7.26 15.98
C GLY A 329 -3.78 -7.32 14.95
N GLY A 330 -2.61 -7.78 15.37
CA GLY A 330 -1.47 -8.01 14.48
C GLY A 330 -1.77 -9.07 13.43
N HIS A 331 -0.89 -9.19 12.44
CA HIS A 331 -1.06 -10.19 11.40
C HIS A 331 -0.96 -11.61 11.98
N ARG A 332 -1.82 -12.52 11.50
CA ARG A 332 -1.90 -13.92 11.99
C ARG A 332 -0.56 -14.67 11.97
N ALA A 333 0.38 -14.26 11.10
CA ALA A 333 1.71 -14.89 11.02
C ALA A 333 2.64 -14.52 12.16
N ILE A 334 2.47 -13.34 12.79
CA ILE A 334 3.42 -12.81 13.78
C ILE A 334 2.78 -12.35 15.09
N GLY A 335 1.43 -12.27 15.16
CA GLY A 335 0.72 -11.82 16.36
C GLY A 335 0.95 -10.34 16.69
N GLY A 336 0.82 -10.01 17.97
CA GLY A 336 1.02 -8.65 18.47
C GLY A 336 -0.15 -7.71 18.18
N VAL A 337 0.14 -6.41 18.23
CA VAL A 337 -0.79 -5.32 17.92
C VAL A 337 -0.25 -4.53 16.72
N ARG A 338 -1.13 -4.10 15.83
CA ARG A 338 -0.78 -3.25 14.70
C ARG A 338 -1.85 -2.19 14.49
N ALA A 339 -1.48 -0.94 14.67
CA ALA A 339 -2.29 0.20 14.29
C ALA A 339 -1.94 0.65 12.87
N SER A 340 -2.84 0.40 11.91
CA SER A 340 -2.68 0.92 10.54
C SER A 340 -3.33 2.29 10.44
N ILE A 341 -2.50 3.31 10.23
CA ILE A 341 -2.88 4.73 10.28
C ILE A 341 -2.85 5.38 8.90
N TYR A 342 -3.46 4.70 7.93
CA TYR A 342 -3.52 5.15 6.53
C TYR A 342 -4.06 6.59 6.37
N ASN A 343 -3.96 7.14 5.18
CA ASN A 343 -4.28 8.53 4.88
C ASN A 343 -5.62 8.99 5.48
N ALA A 344 -6.67 8.21 5.27
CA ALA A 344 -8.03 8.56 5.68
C ALA A 344 -8.29 8.48 7.20
N LEU A 345 -7.43 7.78 7.96
CA LEU A 345 -7.57 7.75 9.41
C LEU A 345 -7.17 9.10 10.01
N THR A 346 -8.08 9.70 10.77
CA THR A 346 -7.89 11.06 11.29
C THR A 346 -6.90 11.11 12.45
N LEU A 347 -6.29 12.28 12.67
CA LEU A 347 -5.46 12.54 13.85
C LEU A 347 -6.24 12.30 15.14
N THR A 348 -7.50 12.74 15.20
CA THR A 348 -8.40 12.52 16.35
C THR A 348 -8.61 11.04 16.67
N ALA A 349 -8.66 10.17 15.66
CA ALA A 349 -8.74 8.73 15.90
C ALA A 349 -7.46 8.19 16.57
N VAL A 350 -6.31 8.69 16.15
CA VAL A 350 -5.00 8.33 16.74
C VAL A 350 -4.89 8.86 18.17
N GLU A 351 -5.33 10.09 18.43
CA GLU A 351 -5.37 10.68 19.78
C GLU A 351 -6.27 9.85 20.73
N LYS A 352 -7.42 9.37 20.26
CA LYS A 352 -8.27 8.46 21.04
C LYS A 352 -7.58 7.13 21.34
N LEU A 353 -6.85 6.56 20.37
CA LEU A 353 -6.08 5.35 20.63
C LEU A 353 -4.96 5.62 21.63
N LEU A 354 -4.28 6.76 21.52
CA LEU A 354 -3.25 7.17 22.49
C LEU A 354 -3.83 7.24 23.92
N GLY A 355 -4.94 7.94 24.12
CA GLY A 355 -5.60 8.01 25.45
C GLY A 355 -5.97 6.63 25.99
N PHE A 356 -6.51 5.75 25.12
CA PHE A 356 -6.79 4.37 25.52
C PHE A 356 -5.51 3.62 25.93
N MET A 357 -4.40 3.76 25.19
CA MET A 357 -3.11 3.13 25.53
C MET A 357 -2.57 3.63 26.87
N GLU A 358 -2.66 4.92 27.15
CA GLU A 358 -2.22 5.52 28.41
C GLU A 358 -3.04 4.99 29.61
N ASP A 359 -4.38 4.96 29.46
CA ASP A 359 -5.27 4.46 30.50
C ASP A 359 -5.08 2.96 30.75
N PHE A 360 -4.94 2.17 29.69
CA PHE A 360 -4.66 0.74 29.80
C PHE A 360 -3.33 0.48 30.52
N GLN A 361 -2.25 1.17 30.14
CA GLN A 361 -0.95 1.04 30.80
C GLN A 361 -1.05 1.39 32.28
N ARG A 362 -1.73 2.47 32.64
CA ARG A 362 -1.94 2.90 34.03
C ARG A 362 -2.65 1.82 34.83
N ALA A 363 -3.75 1.28 34.30
CA ALA A 363 -4.53 0.24 34.93
C ALA A 363 -3.81 -1.10 35.14
N GLN A 364 -2.75 -1.39 34.34
CA GLN A 364 -1.94 -2.60 34.51
C GLN A 364 -0.73 -2.41 35.43
N ARG A 365 -0.36 -1.18 35.77
CA ARG A 365 0.75 -0.88 36.71
C ARG A 365 0.27 -0.63 38.15
N SER A 366 -1.04 -0.41 38.33
CA SER A 366 -1.69 -0.31 39.65
C SER A 366 -2.06 -1.70 40.19
#